data_2ce5a316e4966f532e3e5571d0b624df
#
_entry.id   2ce5a316e4966f532e3e5571d0b624df
#
_cell.length_a   1.000
_cell.length_b   1.000
_cell.length_c   1.000
_cell.angle_alpha   90.00
_cell.angle_beta   90.00
_cell.angle_gamma   90.00
#
_symmetry.space_group_name_H-M   'P 1'
#
loop_
_entity.id
_entity.type
_entity.pdbx_description
1 polymer ?
#
loop_
_entity_poly.entity_id
_entity_poly.type
_entity_poly.pdbx_seq_one_letter_code
_entity_poly.pdbx_strand_id
1 'polypeptide(L)'
;MTPVTSSSRWPLVLVSGGLVALVWAALTMSPPRLLYNASDSVPVGWYRISPANSLAPGDLVLVRLPADAMVLAAQRGYLPSTVPLLKTVAAIAPQRVCVRSNQVLVDGQLTARQLHRDRQGRALPAWQ
;
A
#
# COMPACT_ATOMS: atom_id res chain seq x y z
N MET A 1 -62.41 30.61 8.51
CA MET A 1 -61.36 29.85 9.18
C MET A 1 -60.36 29.38 8.15
N THR A 2 -59.21 30.04 8.04
CA THR A 2 -58.13 29.67 7.12
C THR A 2 -57.06 28.89 7.89
N PRO A 3 -56.64 27.72 7.42
CA PRO A 3 -55.57 27.00 8.08
C PRO A 3 -54.24 27.70 7.83
N VAL A 4 -53.51 28.04 8.89
CA VAL A 4 -52.13 28.52 8.84
C VAL A 4 -51.22 27.29 8.67
N THR A 5 -50.73 27.04 7.47
CA THR A 5 -49.71 26.03 7.23
C THR A 5 -48.36 26.59 7.64
N SER A 6 -47.90 26.28 8.83
CA SER A 6 -46.52 26.51 9.22
C SER A 6 -45.60 25.60 8.37
N SER A 7 -44.91 26.15 7.38
CA SER A 7 -43.89 25.42 6.62
C SER A 7 -42.68 25.17 7.55
N SER A 8 -42.65 24.00 8.13
CA SER A 8 -41.52 23.58 8.97
C SER A 8 -40.26 23.46 8.08
N ARG A 9 -39.28 24.34 8.32
CA ARG A 9 -37.98 24.32 7.63
C ARG A 9 -37.00 23.28 8.20
N TRP A 10 -37.42 22.57 9.24
CA TRP A 10 -36.62 21.52 9.91
C TRP A 10 -36.11 20.42 8.96
N PRO A 11 -36.93 19.87 8.04
CA PRO A 11 -36.42 18.83 7.14
C PRO A 11 -35.31 19.32 6.21
N LEU A 12 -35.36 20.57 5.76
CA LEU A 12 -34.30 21.15 4.92
C LEU A 12 -32.97 21.32 5.70
N VAL A 13 -33.05 21.73 6.97
CA VAL A 13 -31.87 21.86 7.84
C VAL A 13 -31.24 20.48 8.11
N LEU A 14 -32.04 19.47 8.34
CA LEU A 14 -31.56 18.09 8.55
C LEU A 14 -30.91 17.51 7.28
N VAL A 15 -31.50 17.73 6.11
CA VAL A 15 -30.94 17.27 4.82
C VAL A 15 -29.63 17.99 4.51
N SER A 16 -29.57 19.31 4.69
CA SER A 16 -28.33 20.06 4.44
C SER A 16 -27.22 19.69 5.43
N GLY A 17 -27.53 19.52 6.72
CA GLY A 17 -26.59 19.05 7.72
C GLY A 17 -26.06 17.65 7.45
N GLY A 18 -26.92 16.73 7.02
CA GLY A 18 -26.54 15.37 6.63
C GLY A 18 -25.63 15.36 5.40
N LEU A 19 -25.93 16.20 4.39
CA LEU A 19 -25.10 16.30 3.19
C LEU A 19 -23.70 16.85 3.50
N VAL A 20 -23.62 17.90 4.33
CA VAL A 20 -22.34 18.46 4.77
C VAL A 20 -21.51 17.42 5.55
N ALA A 21 -22.14 16.67 6.45
CA ALA A 21 -21.46 15.62 7.20
C ALA A 21 -20.96 14.49 6.29
N LEU A 22 -21.72 14.09 5.27
CA LEU A 22 -21.33 13.10 4.28
C LEU A 22 -20.15 13.58 3.42
N VAL A 23 -20.18 14.81 2.97
CA VAL A 23 -19.07 15.43 2.20
C VAL A 23 -17.82 15.52 3.06
N TRP A 24 -17.96 15.95 4.31
CA TRP A 24 -16.84 16.00 5.25
C TRP A 24 -16.23 14.62 5.49
N ALA A 25 -17.07 13.61 5.74
CA ALA A 25 -16.61 12.23 5.91
C ALA A 25 -15.89 11.70 4.65
N ALA A 26 -16.39 12.01 3.45
CA ALA A 26 -15.77 11.61 2.19
C ALA A 26 -14.42 12.29 1.95
N LEU A 27 -14.26 13.55 2.32
CA LEU A 27 -13.02 14.31 2.19
C LEU A 27 -11.96 13.93 3.23
N THR A 28 -12.38 13.41 4.39
CA THR A 28 -11.51 12.95 5.47
C THR A 28 -11.23 11.45 5.41
N MET A 29 -11.53 10.77 4.30
CA MET A 29 -11.28 9.34 4.15
C MET A 29 -9.81 9.02 4.41
N SER A 30 -9.55 8.49 5.58
CA SER A 30 -8.26 7.89 5.93
C SER A 30 -7.96 6.72 4.98
N PRO A 31 -6.69 6.47 4.62
CA PRO A 31 -6.35 5.33 3.78
C PRO A 31 -6.91 4.03 4.38
N PRO A 32 -7.17 3.03 3.55
CA PRO A 32 -7.77 1.77 4.00
C PRO A 32 -6.97 1.19 5.17
N ARG A 33 -7.63 0.98 6.29
CA ARG A 33 -6.99 0.46 7.51
C ARG A 33 -6.88 -1.06 7.52
N LEU A 34 -7.48 -1.73 6.55
CA LEU A 34 -7.46 -3.20 6.41
C LEU A 34 -7.06 -3.56 4.99
N LEU A 35 -6.12 -4.50 4.89
CA LEU A 35 -5.63 -5.07 3.65
C LEU A 35 -5.67 -6.59 3.74
N TYR A 36 -6.19 -7.26 2.72
CA TYR A 36 -6.06 -8.70 2.57
C TYR A 36 -4.86 -9.03 1.69
N ASN A 37 -3.91 -9.80 2.21
CA ASN A 37 -2.80 -10.34 1.44
C ASN A 37 -3.17 -11.73 0.92
N ALA A 38 -3.21 -11.88 -0.40
CA ALA A 38 -3.44 -13.15 -1.08
C ALA A 38 -2.15 -13.76 -1.66
N SER A 39 -0.97 -13.15 -1.40
CA SER A 39 0.31 -13.59 -1.94
C SER A 39 1.15 -14.35 -0.91
N ASP A 40 2.01 -15.25 -1.38
CA ASP A 40 2.89 -16.06 -0.52
C ASP A 40 4.10 -15.28 0.03
N SER A 41 4.24 -14.00 -0.30
CA SER A 41 5.42 -13.21 0.11
C SER A 41 5.46 -12.89 1.61
N VAL A 42 4.29 -12.88 2.26
CA VAL A 42 4.07 -12.86 3.71
C VAL A 42 2.86 -13.74 3.99
N PRO A 43 2.58 -14.18 5.23
CA PRO A 43 1.43 -15.03 5.51
C PRO A 43 0.13 -14.49 4.90
N VAL A 44 -0.67 -15.37 4.30
CA VAL A 44 -1.97 -15.00 3.73
C VAL A 44 -2.92 -14.60 4.86
N GLY A 45 -3.61 -13.47 4.72
CA GLY A 45 -4.56 -13.02 5.73
C GLY A 45 -4.85 -11.53 5.71
N TRP A 46 -5.58 -11.09 6.73
CA TRP A 46 -5.96 -9.70 6.93
C TRP A 46 -4.90 -8.94 7.73
N TYR A 47 -4.50 -7.79 7.25
CA TYR A 47 -3.54 -6.90 7.90
C TYR A 47 -4.17 -5.55 8.20
N ARG A 48 -3.95 -5.06 9.42
CA ARG A 48 -4.30 -3.68 9.79
C ARG A 48 -3.14 -2.77 9.40
N ILE A 49 -3.44 -1.72 8.66
CA ILE A 49 -2.47 -0.70 8.26
C ILE A 49 -2.56 0.45 9.28
N SER A 50 -1.42 0.82 9.84
CA SER A 50 -1.27 1.98 10.73
C SER A 50 -0.15 2.87 10.20
N PRO A 51 -0.21 4.20 10.44
CA PRO A 51 0.94 5.06 10.16
C PRO A 51 2.16 4.56 10.92
N ALA A 52 3.31 4.49 10.24
CA ALA A 52 4.56 4.09 10.87
C ALA A 52 5.19 5.30 11.57
N ASN A 53 5.34 5.26 12.89
CA ASN A 53 6.08 6.26 13.65
C ASN A 53 7.58 5.92 13.72
N SER A 54 7.91 4.64 13.67
CA SER A 54 9.27 4.10 13.59
C SER A 54 9.21 2.77 12.84
N LEU A 55 10.30 2.40 12.18
CA LEU A 55 10.45 1.12 11.51
C LEU A 55 11.63 0.38 12.10
N ALA A 56 11.51 -0.94 12.17
CA ALA A 56 12.58 -1.86 12.55
C ALA A 56 12.75 -2.96 11.49
N PRO A 57 13.93 -3.58 11.36
CA PRO A 57 14.09 -4.78 10.55
C PRO A 57 13.13 -5.87 11.03
N GLY A 58 12.43 -6.49 10.08
CA GLY A 58 11.38 -7.47 10.37
C GLY A 58 9.95 -6.92 10.33
N ASP A 59 9.76 -5.60 10.41
CA ASP A 59 8.44 -4.99 10.30
C ASP A 59 7.82 -5.21 8.92
N LEU A 60 6.50 -5.39 8.89
CA LEU A 60 5.73 -5.46 7.65
C LEU A 60 5.29 -4.06 7.23
N VAL A 61 5.61 -3.70 6.01
CA VAL A 61 5.28 -2.40 5.43
C VAL A 61 4.53 -2.54 4.12
N LEU A 62 3.62 -1.61 3.88
CA LEU A 62 2.92 -1.48 2.61
C LEU A 62 3.71 -0.52 1.71
N VAL A 63 4.24 -1.04 0.61
CA VAL A 63 5.09 -0.29 -0.31
C VAL A 63 4.52 -0.26 -1.72
N ARG A 64 4.84 0.79 -2.47
CA ARG A 64 4.62 0.83 -3.92
C ARG A 64 5.91 0.47 -4.63
N LEU A 65 5.79 -0.24 -5.74
CA LEU A 65 6.93 -0.49 -6.60
C LEU A 65 7.48 0.83 -7.18
N PRO A 66 8.81 0.94 -7.37
CA PRO A 66 9.39 1.98 -8.22
C PRO A 66 8.77 1.94 -9.62
N ALA A 67 8.74 3.10 -10.31
CA ALA A 67 8.02 3.25 -11.57
C ALA A 67 8.42 2.18 -12.62
N ASP A 68 9.72 1.95 -12.81
CA ASP A 68 10.22 0.97 -13.78
C ASP A 68 9.80 -0.46 -13.43
N ALA A 69 9.87 -0.83 -12.16
CA ALA A 69 9.45 -2.14 -11.69
C ALA A 69 7.92 -2.31 -11.80
N MET A 70 7.16 -1.24 -11.60
CA MET A 70 5.71 -1.22 -11.75
C MET A 70 5.30 -1.46 -13.20
N VAL A 71 5.93 -0.77 -14.16
CA VAL A 71 5.68 -0.95 -15.60
C VAL A 71 5.98 -2.39 -16.00
N LEU A 72 7.14 -2.92 -15.61
CA LEU A 72 7.51 -4.30 -15.89
C LEU A 72 6.53 -5.31 -15.29
N ALA A 73 6.11 -5.10 -14.05
CA ALA A 73 5.16 -5.98 -13.37
C ALA A 73 3.80 -6.00 -14.07
N ALA A 74 3.30 -4.83 -14.49
CA ALA A 74 2.04 -4.71 -15.22
C ALA A 74 2.12 -5.36 -16.62
N GLN A 75 3.19 -5.08 -17.38
CA GLN A 75 3.41 -5.67 -18.71
C GLN A 75 3.49 -7.20 -18.67
N ARG A 76 4.03 -7.76 -17.60
CA ARG A 76 4.18 -9.20 -17.43
C ARG A 76 3.00 -9.87 -16.74
N GLY A 77 1.99 -9.10 -16.35
CA GLY A 77 0.81 -9.61 -15.64
C GLY A 77 1.10 -10.12 -14.22
N TYR A 78 2.18 -9.65 -13.59
CA TYR A 78 2.49 -10.06 -12.21
C TYR A 78 1.59 -9.36 -11.20
N LEU A 79 1.36 -8.05 -11.39
CA LEU A 79 0.60 -7.22 -10.47
C LEU A 79 0.04 -6.00 -11.22
N PRO A 80 -1.25 -5.65 -11.01
CA PRO A 80 -1.76 -4.38 -11.47
C PRO A 80 -0.99 -3.21 -10.87
N SER A 81 -0.76 -2.14 -11.65
CA SER A 81 0.04 -0.98 -11.25
C SER A 81 -0.48 -0.24 -10.02
N THR A 82 -1.76 -0.39 -9.70
CA THR A 82 -2.42 0.27 -8.57
C THR A 82 -2.30 -0.49 -7.26
N VAL A 83 -1.87 -1.77 -7.29
CA VAL A 83 -1.84 -2.63 -6.12
C VAL A 83 -0.52 -2.47 -5.36
N PRO A 84 -0.55 -2.01 -4.11
CA PRO A 84 0.64 -1.96 -3.27
C PRO A 84 1.06 -3.35 -2.80
N LEU A 85 2.32 -3.49 -2.44
CA LEU A 85 2.91 -4.73 -1.95
C LEU A 85 3.09 -4.69 -0.44
N LEU A 86 2.79 -5.80 0.21
CA LEU A 86 3.18 -6.03 1.61
C LEU A 86 4.57 -6.68 1.62
N LYS A 87 5.54 -6.04 2.27
CA LYS A 87 6.94 -6.48 2.32
C LYS A 87 7.52 -6.31 3.72
N THR A 88 8.49 -7.16 4.04
CA THR A 88 9.26 -7.06 5.28
C THR A 88 10.42 -6.09 5.10
N VAL A 89 10.64 -5.21 6.09
CA VAL A 89 11.80 -4.33 6.15
C VAL A 89 13.06 -5.19 6.38
N ALA A 90 13.99 -5.14 5.44
CA ALA A 90 15.23 -5.92 5.53
C ALA A 90 16.35 -5.15 6.25
N ALA A 91 16.38 -3.82 6.09
CA ALA A 91 17.40 -2.96 6.70
C ALA A 91 16.86 -1.55 6.90
N ILE A 92 17.40 -0.85 7.91
CA ILE A 92 17.15 0.58 8.17
C ILE A 92 18.49 1.27 8.45
N ALA A 93 18.52 2.61 8.37
CA ALA A 93 19.70 3.36 8.79
C ALA A 93 20.05 3.05 10.27
N PRO A 94 21.35 2.92 10.63
CA PRO A 94 22.54 3.18 9.84
C PRO A 94 23.08 1.98 9.03
N GLN A 95 22.35 0.90 8.88
CA GLN A 95 22.79 -0.30 8.16
C GLN A 95 23.16 0.00 6.69
N ARG A 96 24.22 -0.64 6.22
CA ARG A 96 24.69 -0.49 4.83
C ARG A 96 24.15 -1.59 3.96
N VAL A 97 23.44 -1.21 2.91
CA VAL A 97 22.96 -2.14 1.89
C VAL A 97 23.86 -2.02 0.66
N CYS A 98 24.46 -3.12 0.25
CA CYS A 98 25.30 -3.21 -0.93
C CYS A 98 24.80 -4.27 -1.89
N VAL A 99 24.82 -3.96 -3.19
CA VAL A 99 24.57 -4.94 -4.25
C VAL A 99 25.90 -5.25 -4.94
N ARG A 100 26.28 -6.52 -4.97
CA ARG A 100 27.48 -7.00 -5.68
C ARG A 100 27.11 -8.18 -6.54
N SER A 101 27.38 -8.05 -7.85
CA SER A 101 27.02 -9.06 -8.84
C SER A 101 25.51 -9.35 -8.83
N ASN A 102 25.09 -10.39 -8.19
CA ASN A 102 23.67 -10.77 -8.04
C ASN A 102 23.27 -10.98 -6.56
N GLN A 103 24.03 -10.40 -5.63
CA GLN A 103 23.84 -10.57 -4.21
C GLN A 103 23.52 -9.24 -3.55
N VAL A 104 22.57 -9.26 -2.62
CA VAL A 104 22.25 -8.14 -1.73
C VAL A 104 22.83 -8.45 -0.37
N LEU A 105 23.71 -7.58 0.11
CA LEU A 105 24.33 -7.68 1.42
C LEU A 105 23.83 -6.53 2.31
N VAL A 106 23.51 -6.87 3.55
CA VAL A 106 23.23 -5.89 4.62
C VAL A 106 24.34 -6.03 5.65
N ASP A 107 25.09 -4.97 5.88
CA ASP A 107 26.27 -4.94 6.76
C ASP A 107 27.29 -6.07 6.44
N GLY A 108 27.46 -6.37 5.15
CA GLY A 108 28.35 -7.42 4.68
C GLY A 108 27.77 -8.84 4.74
N GLN A 109 26.59 -9.05 5.32
CA GLN A 109 25.92 -10.33 5.37
C GLN A 109 25.01 -10.56 4.17
N LEU A 110 25.08 -11.72 3.54
CA LEU A 110 24.22 -12.09 2.43
C LEU A 110 22.77 -12.21 2.89
N THR A 111 21.91 -11.29 2.40
CA THR A 111 20.49 -11.26 2.76
C THR A 111 19.60 -11.78 1.64
N ALA A 112 19.94 -11.53 0.38
CA ALA A 112 19.17 -11.98 -0.76
C ALA A 112 20.04 -12.18 -1.99
N ARG A 113 19.52 -12.94 -2.96
CA ARG A 113 20.12 -13.12 -4.29
C ARG A 113 19.13 -12.68 -5.36
N GLN A 114 19.63 -11.99 -6.36
CA GLN A 114 18.86 -11.62 -7.53
C GLN A 114 18.50 -12.87 -8.34
N LEU A 115 17.26 -12.96 -8.78
CA LEU A 115 16.84 -13.95 -9.75
C LEU A 115 17.13 -13.42 -11.16
N HIS A 116 17.73 -14.24 -12.01
CA HIS A 116 17.96 -13.89 -13.41
C HIS A 116 16.74 -14.12 -14.31
N ARG A 117 15.83 -14.96 -13.86
CA ARG A 117 14.59 -15.32 -14.57
C ARG A 117 13.42 -15.37 -13.63
N ASP A 118 12.24 -15.06 -14.15
CA ASP A 118 10.98 -15.23 -13.44
C ASP A 118 10.51 -16.70 -13.46
N ARG A 119 9.37 -16.97 -12.82
CA ARG A 119 8.77 -18.33 -12.78
C ARG A 119 8.37 -18.85 -14.17
N GLN A 120 8.24 -17.97 -15.17
CA GLN A 120 7.91 -18.32 -16.56
C GLN A 120 9.17 -18.38 -17.46
N GLY A 121 10.38 -18.32 -16.88
CA GLY A 121 11.63 -18.38 -17.58
C GLY A 121 12.07 -17.10 -18.29
N ARG A 122 11.32 -16.00 -18.19
CA ARG A 122 11.65 -14.70 -18.82
C ARG A 122 12.77 -13.99 -18.06
N ALA A 123 13.70 -13.41 -18.79
CA ALA A 123 14.83 -12.69 -18.17
C ALA A 123 14.35 -11.51 -17.31
N LEU A 124 14.93 -11.36 -16.14
CA LEU A 124 14.73 -10.19 -15.26
C LEU A 124 15.86 -9.18 -15.46
N PRO A 125 15.59 -7.87 -15.34
CA PRO A 125 16.62 -6.85 -15.40
C PRO A 125 17.68 -7.08 -14.33
N ALA A 126 18.95 -6.85 -14.66
CA ALA A 126 20.00 -6.83 -13.65
C ALA A 126 19.90 -5.58 -12.79
N TRP A 127 20.19 -5.72 -11.51
CA TRP A 127 20.33 -4.57 -10.61
C TRP A 127 21.70 -3.91 -10.85
N GLN A 128 21.66 -2.61 -10.94
CA GLN A 128 22.86 -1.77 -11.05
C GLN A 128 23.10 -1.06 -9.74
#